data_93032ee0d655f28bcc44726bf8bba01e
#
_entry.id   93032ee0d655f28bcc44726bf8bba01e
#
_cell.length_a   1.000
_cell.length_b   1.000
_cell.length_c   1.000
_cell.angle_alpha   90.00
_cell.angle_beta   90.00
_cell.angle_gamma   90.00
#
_symmetry.space_group_name_H-M   'P 1'
#
loop_
_entity.id
_entity.type
_entity.pdbx_description
1 polymer ?
#
loop_
_entity_poly.entity_id
_entity_poly.type
_entity_poly.pdbx_seq_one_letter_code
_entity_poly.pdbx_strand_id
1 'polypeptide(L)'
;ENPFHDGTARFAQTEKKKNKAFAEWVPDIPETGEYAVYVSYQSLPNSVSDAKYLVFHNGGVAEFKVNQRIGGGTWVYLGTFTFDKGSNDYGMVVLSNESREKGVVCSDAVRFGGGMGNIARGGQVSGLPRYLEGARYSAQWAGMPYPVYAGYKGQNDLSDDINVRSRTINYLSGGSVFNPKEPGLGVPLEMSMALHSDAGFRTDDRIVGTLGIYTTPVSYTHLRAHE
;
A
#
# COMPACT_ATOMS: atom_id res chain seq x y z
N GLU A 1 9.47 -6.18 13.36
CA GLU A 1 10.51 -6.28 12.31
C GLU A 1 9.86 -5.95 10.98
N ASN A 2 10.61 -5.28 10.13
CA ASN A 2 10.17 -4.99 8.78
C ASN A 2 10.70 -6.10 7.86
N PRO A 3 9.85 -7.01 7.36
CA PRO A 3 10.27 -8.15 6.56
C PRO A 3 10.93 -7.76 5.24
N PHE A 4 10.82 -6.50 4.83
CA PHE A 4 11.44 -5.99 3.60
C PHE A 4 12.96 -5.79 3.71
N HIS A 5 13.54 -5.84 4.90
CA HIS A 5 14.97 -5.65 5.10
C HIS A 5 15.79 -6.95 5.07
N ASP A 6 15.15 -8.08 5.29
CA ASP A 6 15.80 -9.40 5.34
C ASP A 6 15.52 -10.23 4.08
N GLY A 7 14.99 -9.56 3.05
CA GLY A 7 14.44 -10.20 1.88
C GLY A 7 15.48 -10.75 0.92
N THR A 8 15.07 -11.77 0.20
CA THR A 8 15.77 -12.40 -0.91
C THR A 8 15.21 -11.91 -2.25
N ALA A 9 14.96 -10.61 -2.38
CA ALA A 9 14.46 -10.04 -3.62
C ALA A 9 15.31 -10.48 -4.81
N ARG A 10 14.66 -10.84 -5.91
CA ARG A 10 15.31 -11.29 -7.14
C ARG A 10 14.95 -10.33 -8.26
N PHE A 11 15.80 -10.25 -9.26
CA PHE A 11 15.53 -9.43 -10.42
C PHE A 11 15.96 -10.12 -11.71
N ALA A 12 15.28 -9.75 -12.80
CA ALA A 12 15.57 -10.24 -14.13
C ALA A 12 15.64 -9.07 -15.13
N GLN A 13 16.54 -9.18 -16.11
CA GLN A 13 16.58 -8.24 -17.23
C GLN A 13 15.30 -8.35 -18.05
N THR A 14 14.84 -7.20 -18.53
CA THR A 14 13.60 -7.14 -19.33
C THR A 14 13.81 -7.62 -20.76
N GLU A 15 12.74 -8.17 -21.34
CA GLU A 15 12.64 -8.63 -22.71
C GLU A 15 11.43 -8.00 -23.42
N LYS A 16 11.60 -7.55 -24.69
CA LYS A 16 10.56 -6.78 -25.39
C LYS A 16 9.39 -7.59 -25.95
N LYS A 17 9.58 -8.86 -26.29
CA LYS A 17 8.60 -9.61 -27.10
C LYS A 17 8.26 -11.02 -26.58
N LYS A 18 8.98 -11.52 -25.63
CA LYS A 18 8.72 -12.83 -24.99
C LYS A 18 9.24 -12.76 -23.57
N ASN A 19 8.42 -13.15 -22.64
CA ASN A 19 8.92 -13.43 -21.31
C ASN A 19 9.83 -14.66 -21.41
N LYS A 20 11.05 -14.50 -20.95
CA LYS A 20 12.03 -15.58 -20.81
C LYS A 20 12.24 -15.97 -19.36
N ALA A 21 11.78 -15.12 -18.46
CA ALA A 21 11.80 -15.35 -17.03
C ALA A 21 10.49 -14.85 -16.42
N PHE A 22 10.00 -15.58 -15.44
CA PHE A 22 8.84 -15.22 -14.64
C PHE A 22 9.01 -15.72 -13.23
N ALA A 23 8.34 -15.06 -12.29
CA ALA A 23 8.17 -15.51 -10.92
C ALA A 23 6.68 -15.79 -10.69
N GLU A 24 6.40 -16.89 -10.01
CA GLU A 24 5.05 -17.33 -9.68
C GLU A 24 4.88 -17.45 -8.18
N TRP A 25 3.73 -17.03 -7.68
CA TRP A 25 3.31 -17.21 -6.30
C TRP A 25 1.95 -17.89 -6.30
N VAL A 26 1.95 -19.15 -5.91
CA VAL A 26 0.75 -19.98 -5.76
C VAL A 26 0.42 -20.07 -4.28
N PRO A 27 -0.66 -19.41 -3.82
CA PRO A 27 -1.06 -19.46 -2.41
C PRO A 27 -1.71 -20.79 -2.05
N ASP A 28 -1.67 -21.15 -0.78
CA ASP A 28 -2.59 -22.13 -0.21
C ASP A 28 -3.75 -21.37 0.46
N ILE A 29 -4.85 -21.23 -0.25
CA ILE A 29 -6.02 -20.46 0.18
C ILE A 29 -6.80 -21.24 1.24
N PRO A 30 -7.00 -20.71 2.46
CA PRO A 30 -7.64 -21.45 3.54
C PRO A 30 -9.12 -21.73 3.29
N GLU A 31 -9.83 -20.80 2.65
CA GLU A 31 -11.26 -20.90 2.34
C GLU A 31 -11.55 -20.18 1.01
N THR A 32 -12.50 -20.70 0.23
CA THR A 32 -12.97 -20.00 -0.97
C THR A 32 -13.58 -18.66 -0.60
N GLY A 33 -13.11 -17.57 -1.23
CA GLY A 33 -13.58 -16.21 -0.91
C GLY A 33 -12.81 -15.12 -1.63
N GLU A 34 -13.09 -13.89 -1.24
CA GLU A 34 -12.43 -12.70 -1.76
C GLU A 34 -11.17 -12.36 -0.95
N TYR A 35 -10.07 -12.17 -1.65
CA TYR A 35 -8.77 -11.82 -1.08
C TYR A 35 -8.18 -10.61 -1.80
N ALA A 36 -7.75 -9.64 -1.03
CA ALA A 36 -6.95 -8.54 -1.54
C ALA A 36 -5.55 -9.05 -1.90
N VAL A 37 -5.06 -8.67 -3.07
CA VAL A 37 -3.74 -9.07 -3.57
C VAL A 37 -2.80 -7.88 -3.51
N TYR A 38 -1.64 -8.09 -2.90
CA TYR A 38 -0.57 -7.10 -2.77
C TYR A 38 0.73 -7.69 -3.26
N VAL A 39 1.55 -6.86 -3.89
CA VAL A 39 2.89 -7.21 -4.34
C VAL A 39 3.93 -6.35 -3.64
N SER A 40 5.11 -6.91 -3.44
CA SER A 40 6.28 -6.21 -2.93
C SER A 40 7.44 -6.37 -3.89
N TYR A 41 8.25 -5.34 -4.00
CA TYR A 41 9.46 -5.30 -4.82
C TYR A 41 10.45 -4.27 -4.25
N GLN A 42 11.67 -4.32 -4.71
CA GLN A 42 12.67 -3.29 -4.48
C GLN A 42 12.72 -2.34 -5.66
N SER A 43 12.68 -1.03 -5.41
CA SER A 43 12.93 -0.01 -6.44
C SER A 43 14.44 0.12 -6.66
N LEU A 44 14.87 -0.16 -7.89
CA LEU A 44 16.26 -0.06 -8.32
C LEU A 44 16.42 1.09 -9.32
N PRO A 45 17.62 1.68 -9.48
CA PRO A 45 17.85 2.78 -10.43
C PRO A 45 17.47 2.45 -11.87
N ASN A 46 17.53 1.19 -12.26
CA ASN A 46 17.19 0.70 -13.60
C ASN A 46 15.89 -0.12 -13.62
N SER A 47 15.04 -0.02 -12.60
CA SER A 47 13.70 -0.61 -12.61
C SER A 47 12.84 -0.03 -13.73
N VAL A 48 11.93 -0.84 -14.27
CA VAL A 48 10.98 -0.41 -15.31
C VAL A 48 9.70 0.17 -14.70
N SER A 49 8.98 0.98 -15.48
CA SER A 49 7.71 1.57 -15.06
C SER A 49 6.49 0.73 -15.47
N ASP A 50 6.69 -0.36 -16.19
CA ASP A 50 5.63 -1.21 -16.74
C ASP A 50 5.79 -2.69 -16.39
N ALA A 51 6.30 -3.00 -15.19
CA ALA A 51 6.44 -4.38 -14.72
C ALA A 51 5.09 -5.10 -14.76
N LYS A 52 5.03 -6.19 -15.53
CA LYS A 52 3.79 -6.87 -15.87
C LYS A 52 3.47 -7.95 -14.85
N TYR A 53 2.43 -7.70 -14.06
CA TYR A 53 1.83 -8.69 -13.17
C TYR A 53 0.54 -9.24 -13.75
N LEU A 54 0.33 -10.53 -13.60
CA LEU A 54 -0.90 -11.23 -13.93
C LEU A 54 -1.45 -11.86 -12.65
N VAL A 55 -2.70 -11.59 -12.36
CA VAL A 55 -3.44 -12.22 -11.26
C VAL A 55 -4.44 -13.19 -11.86
N PHE A 56 -4.21 -14.47 -11.66
CA PHE A 56 -5.12 -15.54 -12.04
C PHE A 56 -6.10 -15.77 -10.88
N HIS A 57 -7.37 -15.74 -11.16
CA HIS A 57 -8.45 -15.85 -10.16
C HIS A 57 -9.71 -16.46 -10.78
N ASN A 58 -10.74 -16.76 -9.99
CA ASN A 58 -11.95 -17.43 -10.49
C ASN A 58 -12.68 -16.67 -11.60
N GLY A 59 -12.51 -15.37 -11.70
CA GLY A 59 -13.09 -14.56 -12.79
C GLY A 59 -12.24 -14.50 -14.06
N GLY A 60 -11.07 -15.14 -14.07
CA GLY A 60 -10.14 -15.12 -15.21
C GLY A 60 -8.75 -14.58 -14.85
N VAL A 61 -8.22 -13.70 -15.69
CA VAL A 61 -6.87 -13.13 -15.50
C VAL A 61 -6.96 -11.61 -15.57
N ALA A 62 -6.44 -10.96 -14.52
CA ALA A 62 -6.27 -9.51 -14.48
C ALA A 62 -4.80 -9.14 -14.73
N GLU A 63 -4.55 -8.21 -15.66
CA GLU A 63 -3.20 -7.71 -15.97
C GLU A 63 -2.99 -6.34 -15.33
N PHE A 64 -1.83 -6.16 -14.69
CA PHE A 64 -1.38 -4.91 -14.09
C PHE A 64 0.00 -4.52 -14.61
N LYS A 65 0.20 -3.21 -14.78
CA LYS A 65 1.52 -2.62 -15.05
C LYS A 65 1.91 -1.79 -13.83
N VAL A 66 2.90 -2.27 -13.12
CA VAL A 66 3.38 -1.65 -11.87
C VAL A 66 4.66 -0.87 -12.15
N ASN A 67 4.66 0.40 -11.75
CA ASN A 67 5.86 1.22 -11.81
C ASN A 67 6.80 0.86 -10.66
N GLN A 68 7.79 0.01 -10.93
CA GLN A 68 8.75 -0.43 -9.93
C GLN A 68 9.88 0.57 -9.65
N ARG A 69 9.89 1.73 -10.32
CA ARG A 69 10.84 2.82 -10.01
C ARG A 69 10.53 3.50 -8.69
N ILE A 70 9.30 3.37 -8.21
CA ILE A 70 8.77 4.02 -7.02
C ILE A 70 8.00 3.00 -6.15
N GLY A 71 7.77 3.33 -4.89
CA GLY A 71 6.93 2.53 -4.00
C GLY A 71 7.56 1.22 -3.50
N GLY A 72 8.84 0.95 -3.79
CA GLY A 72 9.53 -0.24 -3.31
C GLY A 72 9.65 -0.30 -1.78
N GLY A 73 9.68 -1.51 -1.24
CA GLY A 73 9.74 -1.74 0.22
C GLY A 73 8.40 -1.56 0.94
N THR A 74 7.29 -1.61 0.21
CA THR A 74 5.93 -1.61 0.77
C THR A 74 5.06 -2.66 0.09
N TRP A 75 3.84 -2.81 0.58
CA TRP A 75 2.82 -3.63 -0.07
C TRP A 75 1.98 -2.76 -1.01
N VAL A 76 2.10 -3.01 -2.31
CA VAL A 76 1.34 -2.33 -3.36
C VAL A 76 0.10 -3.15 -3.67
N TYR A 77 -1.07 -2.56 -3.47
CA TYR A 77 -2.37 -3.18 -3.71
C TYR A 77 -2.66 -3.27 -5.21
N LEU A 78 -3.01 -4.46 -5.69
CA LEU A 78 -3.43 -4.68 -7.08
C LEU A 78 -4.95 -4.73 -7.24
N GLY A 79 -5.64 -5.35 -6.29
CA GLY A 79 -7.09 -5.53 -6.36
C GLY A 79 -7.57 -6.60 -5.39
N THR A 80 -8.89 -6.80 -5.33
CA THR A 80 -9.53 -7.89 -4.58
C THR A 80 -10.17 -8.85 -5.57
N PHE A 81 -9.88 -10.15 -5.40
CA PHE A 81 -10.26 -11.20 -6.33
C PHE A 81 -10.76 -12.43 -5.57
N THR A 82 -11.63 -13.20 -6.21
CA THR A 82 -12.12 -14.47 -5.67
C THR A 82 -11.14 -15.60 -5.99
N PHE A 83 -10.74 -16.34 -4.98
CA PHE A 83 -9.91 -17.53 -5.08
C PHE A 83 -10.63 -18.73 -4.48
N ASP A 84 -10.38 -19.92 -5.05
CA ASP A 84 -10.82 -21.17 -4.47
C ASP A 84 -9.86 -21.66 -3.39
N LYS A 85 -10.41 -22.39 -2.43
CA LYS A 85 -9.64 -23.04 -1.38
C LYS A 85 -8.56 -23.95 -1.93
N GLY A 86 -7.39 -23.93 -1.29
CA GLY A 86 -6.24 -24.76 -1.62
C GLY A 86 -5.30 -24.08 -2.62
N SER A 87 -4.32 -24.83 -3.10
CA SER A 87 -3.37 -24.38 -4.12
C SER A 87 -3.84 -24.79 -5.48
N ASN A 88 -3.99 -23.81 -6.39
CA ASN A 88 -4.54 -24.03 -7.73
C ASN A 88 -3.70 -23.29 -8.77
N ASP A 89 -3.48 -23.90 -9.94
CA ASP A 89 -2.76 -23.29 -11.07
C ASP A 89 -3.50 -22.10 -11.69
N TYR A 90 -4.79 -21.94 -11.38
CA TYR A 90 -5.64 -20.81 -11.78
C TYR A 90 -5.88 -19.79 -10.66
N GLY A 91 -5.19 -19.94 -9.52
CA GLY A 91 -5.24 -19.03 -8.38
C GLY A 91 -3.85 -18.59 -7.98
N MET A 92 -3.20 -17.73 -8.78
CA MET A 92 -1.81 -17.35 -8.55
C MET A 92 -1.51 -15.93 -9.04
N VAL A 93 -0.35 -15.42 -8.67
CA VAL A 93 0.21 -14.19 -9.23
C VAL A 93 1.49 -14.52 -9.98
N VAL A 94 1.63 -13.95 -11.16
CA VAL A 94 2.81 -14.10 -12.01
C VAL A 94 3.41 -12.74 -12.31
N LEU A 95 4.71 -12.58 -12.11
CA LEU A 95 5.48 -11.44 -12.61
C LEU A 95 6.29 -11.91 -13.82
N SER A 96 6.11 -11.23 -14.93
CA SER A 96 6.86 -11.47 -16.17
C SER A 96 7.99 -10.46 -16.33
N ASN A 97 9.11 -10.88 -16.94
CA ASN A 97 10.15 -9.95 -17.37
C ASN A 97 9.87 -9.27 -18.72
N GLU A 98 8.66 -9.42 -19.27
CA GLU A 98 8.23 -8.70 -20.46
C GLU A 98 8.01 -7.22 -20.13
N SER A 99 8.68 -6.33 -20.86
CA SER A 99 8.54 -4.88 -20.73
C SER A 99 8.85 -4.20 -22.05
N ARG A 100 8.26 -3.03 -22.27
CA ARG A 100 8.60 -2.15 -23.38
C ARG A 100 9.91 -1.39 -23.13
N GLU A 101 10.30 -1.28 -21.87
CA GLU A 101 11.49 -0.59 -21.43
C GLU A 101 12.66 -1.56 -21.28
N LYS A 102 13.88 -1.05 -21.45
CA LYS A 102 15.10 -1.79 -21.12
C LYS A 102 15.47 -1.49 -19.68
N GLY A 103 15.53 -2.54 -18.87
CA GLY A 103 15.84 -2.41 -17.45
C GLY A 103 15.69 -3.73 -16.72
N VAL A 104 15.23 -3.68 -15.48
CA VAL A 104 14.98 -4.86 -14.66
C VAL A 104 13.57 -4.85 -14.08
N VAL A 105 13.00 -6.03 -13.90
CA VAL A 105 11.88 -6.28 -13.01
C VAL A 105 12.40 -6.93 -11.74
N CYS A 106 11.86 -6.52 -10.61
CA CYS A 106 12.19 -7.07 -9.30
C CYS A 106 10.99 -7.84 -8.73
N SER A 107 11.26 -9.04 -8.23
CA SER A 107 10.30 -9.87 -7.50
C SER A 107 10.76 -10.05 -6.06
N ASP A 108 9.84 -9.87 -5.12
CA ASP A 108 10.10 -10.11 -3.70
C ASP A 108 9.00 -11.01 -3.14
N ALA A 109 7.84 -10.47 -2.84
CA ALA A 109 6.77 -11.23 -2.21
C ALA A 109 5.38 -10.84 -2.76
N VAL A 110 4.44 -11.75 -2.60
CA VAL A 110 3.01 -11.51 -2.84
C VAL A 110 2.23 -11.88 -1.57
N ARG A 111 1.25 -11.08 -1.25
CA ARG A 111 0.34 -11.31 -0.13
C ARG A 111 -1.08 -11.46 -0.65
N PHE A 112 -1.75 -12.50 -0.20
CA PHE A 112 -3.15 -12.78 -0.46
C PHE A 112 -3.95 -12.56 0.82
N GLY A 113 -4.88 -11.63 0.77
CA GLY A 113 -5.68 -11.23 1.93
C GLY A 113 -4.97 -10.26 2.86
N GLY A 114 -5.77 -9.59 3.69
CA GLY A 114 -5.28 -8.65 4.70
C GLY A 114 -5.05 -9.28 6.07
N GLY A 115 -5.56 -10.48 6.27
CA GLY A 115 -5.61 -11.08 7.58
C GLY A 115 -6.52 -10.31 8.55
N MET A 116 -6.49 -10.73 9.80
CA MET A 116 -7.24 -10.10 10.90
C MET A 116 -6.32 -9.22 11.74
N GLY A 117 -6.88 -8.26 12.45
CA GLY A 117 -6.19 -7.44 13.42
C GLY A 117 -5.74 -8.23 14.63
N ASN A 118 -4.54 -8.77 14.56
CA ASN A 118 -3.94 -9.60 15.60
C ASN A 118 -2.79 -8.91 16.35
N ILE A 119 -2.53 -7.63 16.07
CA ILE A 119 -1.52 -6.85 16.78
C ILE A 119 -2.13 -6.33 18.07
N ALA A 120 -1.54 -6.69 19.20
CA ALA A 120 -2.01 -6.25 20.50
C ALA A 120 -1.71 -4.75 20.71
N ARG A 121 -2.73 -4.04 21.19
CA ARG A 121 -2.69 -2.64 21.58
C ARG A 121 -3.46 -2.49 22.89
N GLY A 122 -2.83 -1.90 23.90
CA GLY A 122 -3.45 -1.82 25.22
C GLY A 122 -3.92 -3.17 25.79
N GLY A 123 -3.24 -4.26 25.44
CA GLY A 123 -3.55 -5.61 25.86
C GLY A 123 -4.65 -6.32 25.08
N GLN A 124 -5.19 -5.70 24.03
CA GLN A 124 -6.25 -6.29 23.21
C GLN A 124 -5.91 -6.26 21.72
N VAL A 125 -6.49 -7.18 20.97
CA VAL A 125 -6.46 -7.20 19.50
C VAL A 125 -7.83 -6.79 18.97
N SER A 126 -7.89 -6.16 17.81
CA SER A 126 -9.17 -5.70 17.23
C SER A 126 -10.04 -6.87 16.78
N GLY A 127 -9.43 -7.94 16.28
CA GLY A 127 -10.15 -9.05 15.64
C GLY A 127 -10.89 -8.66 14.36
N LEU A 128 -10.71 -7.40 13.90
CA LEU A 128 -11.35 -6.88 12.68
C LEU A 128 -10.51 -7.20 11.45
N PRO A 129 -11.13 -7.30 10.26
CA PRO A 129 -10.40 -7.28 9.00
C PRO A 129 -9.51 -6.03 8.90
N ARG A 130 -8.34 -6.15 8.27
CA ARG A 130 -7.36 -5.06 8.18
C ARG A 130 -7.91 -3.76 7.60
N TYR A 131 -8.81 -3.86 6.63
CA TYR A 131 -9.42 -2.67 6.00
C TYR A 131 -10.41 -1.93 6.90
N LEU A 132 -10.84 -2.53 8.01
CA LEU A 132 -11.69 -1.90 9.03
C LEU A 132 -10.90 -1.37 10.23
N GLU A 133 -9.60 -1.64 10.30
CA GLU A 133 -8.75 -1.09 11.35
C GLU A 133 -8.39 0.37 11.10
N GLY A 134 -8.00 1.09 12.15
CA GLY A 134 -7.51 2.45 12.06
C GLY A 134 -6.28 2.61 11.16
N ALA A 135 -6.01 3.83 10.71
CA ALA A 135 -4.95 4.13 9.75
C ALA A 135 -3.56 3.70 10.24
N ARG A 136 -3.31 3.76 11.53
CA ARG A 136 -2.06 3.33 12.14
C ARG A 136 -1.76 1.85 11.90
N TYR A 137 -2.75 0.99 12.08
CA TYR A 137 -2.60 -0.45 11.87
C TYR A 137 -2.44 -0.79 10.39
N SER A 138 -3.19 -0.08 9.54
CA SER A 138 -3.08 -0.21 8.08
C SER A 138 -1.69 0.17 7.59
N ALA A 139 -1.13 1.28 8.08
CA ALA A 139 0.22 1.73 7.73
C ALA A 139 1.30 0.74 8.20
N GLN A 140 1.20 0.24 9.44
CA GLN A 140 2.09 -0.80 9.95
C GLN A 140 2.02 -2.07 9.10
N TRP A 141 0.82 -2.49 8.76
CA TRP A 141 0.60 -3.68 7.94
C TRP A 141 1.11 -3.49 6.50
N ALA A 142 1.03 -2.27 5.97
CA ALA A 142 1.58 -1.91 4.65
C ALA A 142 3.12 -1.86 4.62
N GLY A 143 3.79 -2.06 5.74
CA GLY A 143 5.25 -2.05 5.82
C GLY A 143 5.87 -0.66 5.99
N MET A 144 5.08 0.34 6.42
CA MET A 144 5.62 1.66 6.71
C MET A 144 6.62 1.60 7.86
N PRO A 145 7.67 2.45 7.86
CA PRO A 145 8.64 2.51 8.94
C PRO A 145 8.02 2.90 10.28
N TYR A 146 8.60 2.43 11.37
CA TYR A 146 8.13 2.72 12.73
C TYR A 146 7.83 4.21 12.99
N PRO A 147 8.69 5.19 12.61
CA PRO A 147 8.39 6.59 12.83
C PRO A 147 7.15 7.11 12.10
N VAL A 148 6.71 6.44 11.04
CA VAL A 148 5.51 6.82 10.29
C VAL A 148 4.26 6.46 11.08
N TYR A 149 4.15 5.23 11.57
CA TYR A 149 2.94 4.75 12.26
C TYR A 149 3.00 4.83 13.79
N ALA A 150 4.14 5.18 14.36
CA ALA A 150 4.33 5.28 15.81
C ALA A 150 5.17 6.51 16.18
N GLY A 151 4.78 7.67 15.69
CA GLY A 151 5.51 8.91 15.92
C GLY A 151 5.52 9.38 17.38
N TYR A 152 4.56 8.95 18.16
CA TYR A 152 4.52 9.12 19.63
C TYR A 152 5.06 7.86 20.35
N LYS A 153 5.87 7.05 19.65
CA LYS A 153 6.51 5.85 20.18
C LYS A 153 5.52 4.79 20.71
N GLY A 154 4.30 4.78 20.21
CA GLY A 154 3.25 3.88 20.68
C GLY A 154 2.69 4.20 22.06
N GLN A 155 3.04 5.33 22.63
CA GLN A 155 2.56 5.76 23.96
C GLN A 155 1.17 6.42 23.92
N ASN A 156 0.77 6.90 22.76
CA ASN A 156 -0.54 7.52 22.54
C ASN A 156 -1.11 7.00 21.22
N ASP A 157 -1.97 6.00 21.31
CA ASP A 157 -2.53 5.30 20.14
C ASP A 157 -3.39 6.23 19.29
N LEU A 158 -4.20 7.08 19.92
CA LEU A 158 -5.04 8.06 19.21
C LEU A 158 -4.20 9.09 18.45
N SER A 159 -3.17 9.65 19.09
CA SER A 159 -2.29 10.63 18.43
C SER A 159 -1.48 9.99 17.31
N ASP A 160 -1.01 8.75 17.50
CA ASP A 160 -0.35 8.00 16.44
C ASP A 160 -1.30 7.76 15.27
N ASP A 161 -2.56 7.38 15.52
CA ASP A 161 -3.55 7.12 14.47
C ASP A 161 -3.96 8.40 13.72
N ILE A 162 -4.12 9.53 14.40
CA ILE A 162 -4.43 10.82 13.76
C ILE A 162 -3.28 11.25 12.83
N ASN A 163 -2.03 11.14 13.30
CA ASN A 163 -0.88 11.68 12.58
C ASN A 163 -0.33 10.73 11.50
N VAL A 164 -0.62 9.43 11.55
CA VAL A 164 -0.10 8.47 10.58
C VAL A 164 -0.54 8.80 9.16
N ARG A 165 -1.72 9.37 8.96
CA ARG A 165 -2.27 9.72 7.64
C ARG A 165 -1.35 10.68 6.90
N SER A 166 -1.01 11.80 7.52
CA SER A 166 -0.10 12.79 6.93
C SER A 166 1.33 12.26 6.80
N ARG A 167 1.81 11.52 7.79
CA ARG A 167 3.16 10.92 7.76
C ARG A 167 3.29 9.87 6.65
N THR A 168 2.26 9.07 6.42
CA THR A 168 2.24 8.10 5.31
C THR A 168 2.31 8.81 3.96
N ILE A 169 1.52 9.88 3.77
CA ILE A 169 1.56 10.67 2.54
C ILE A 169 2.93 11.29 2.33
N ASN A 170 3.52 11.88 3.37
CA ASN A 170 4.86 12.45 3.28
C ASN A 170 5.91 11.39 2.95
N TYR A 171 5.85 10.22 3.57
CA TYR A 171 6.78 9.13 3.28
C TYR A 171 6.60 8.55 1.88
N LEU A 172 5.38 8.39 1.40
CA LEU A 172 5.12 7.95 0.04
C LEU A 172 5.63 8.99 -0.98
N SER A 173 5.34 10.26 -0.76
CA SER A 173 5.65 11.34 -1.71
C SER A 173 7.09 11.86 -1.63
N GLY A 174 7.78 11.63 -0.53
CA GLY A 174 9.15 12.10 -0.33
C GLY A 174 10.10 11.69 -1.46
N GLY A 175 10.92 12.63 -1.93
CA GLY A 175 11.78 12.44 -3.09
C GLY A 175 11.08 12.57 -4.45
N SER A 176 9.76 12.77 -4.49
CA SER A 176 9.01 13.02 -5.73
C SER A 176 9.09 14.50 -6.15
N VAL A 177 8.58 14.79 -7.34
CA VAL A 177 8.47 16.16 -7.86
C VAL A 177 7.59 17.07 -7.01
N PHE A 178 6.65 16.50 -6.27
CA PHE A 178 5.73 17.25 -5.38
C PHE A 178 6.26 17.39 -3.96
N ASN A 179 7.25 16.57 -3.55
CA ASN A 179 7.86 16.62 -2.22
C ASN A 179 9.37 16.32 -2.29
N PRO A 180 10.16 17.14 -3.00
CA PRO A 180 11.56 16.80 -3.30
C PRO A 180 12.53 16.91 -2.12
N LYS A 181 12.14 17.57 -1.03
CA LYS A 181 13.01 17.84 0.12
C LYS A 181 12.95 16.76 1.20
N GLU A 182 11.86 16.04 1.27
CA GLU A 182 11.68 14.98 2.26
C GLU A 182 12.17 13.63 1.71
N PRO A 183 12.78 12.80 2.52
CA PRO A 183 13.11 11.43 2.12
C PRO A 183 11.83 10.58 2.03
N GLY A 184 11.76 9.70 1.03
CA GLY A 184 10.61 8.82 0.88
C GLY A 184 10.70 7.89 -0.33
N LEU A 185 9.54 7.41 -0.76
CA LEU A 185 9.43 6.38 -1.81
C LEU A 185 9.26 6.94 -3.23
N GLY A 186 9.31 8.26 -3.40
CA GLY A 186 9.27 8.92 -4.70
C GLY A 186 7.91 8.87 -5.42
N VAL A 187 6.82 8.51 -4.73
CA VAL A 187 5.49 8.44 -5.33
C VAL A 187 4.97 9.86 -5.60
N PRO A 188 4.68 10.24 -6.85
CA PRO A 188 4.29 11.61 -7.18
C PRO A 188 2.81 11.87 -6.83
N LEU A 189 2.53 12.04 -5.56
CA LEU A 189 1.19 12.35 -5.05
C LEU A 189 0.96 13.86 -5.13
N GLU A 190 0.07 14.29 -6.00
CA GLU A 190 -0.33 15.69 -6.11
C GLU A 190 -1.32 16.11 -5.03
N MET A 191 -2.19 15.20 -4.62
CA MET A 191 -3.26 15.46 -3.69
C MET A 191 -3.57 14.21 -2.86
N SER A 192 -3.91 14.42 -1.61
CA SER A 192 -4.52 13.41 -0.76
C SER A 192 -5.83 13.94 -0.18
N MET A 193 -6.82 13.08 -0.03
CA MET A 193 -8.11 13.44 0.53
C MET A 193 -8.50 12.44 1.61
N ALA A 194 -8.97 12.95 2.74
CA ALA A 194 -9.59 12.16 3.79
C ALA A 194 -11.03 12.62 3.99
N LEU A 195 -11.96 11.69 3.91
CA LEU A 195 -13.36 11.96 4.19
C LEU A 195 -13.67 11.59 5.64
N HIS A 196 -14.21 12.54 6.39
CA HIS A 196 -14.67 12.34 7.75
C HIS A 196 -16.17 12.59 7.85
N SER A 197 -16.88 11.77 8.61
CA SER A 197 -18.33 11.88 8.80
C SER A 197 -18.71 12.27 10.24
N ASP A 198 -17.75 12.42 11.13
CA ASP A 198 -17.92 12.54 12.59
C ASP A 198 -17.34 13.82 13.17
N ALA A 199 -16.90 14.75 12.34
CA ALA A 199 -16.16 15.94 12.76
C ALA A 199 -16.97 16.99 13.53
N GLY A 200 -18.24 16.79 13.70
CA GLY A 200 -19.08 17.69 14.49
C GLY A 200 -20.53 17.25 14.54
N PHE A 201 -21.20 17.62 15.63
CA PHE A 201 -22.62 17.46 15.75
C PHE A 201 -23.24 18.71 16.40
N ARG A 202 -24.54 18.90 16.16
CA ARG A 202 -25.33 19.92 16.80
C ARG A 202 -26.39 19.25 17.65
N THR A 203 -26.76 19.89 18.75
CA THR A 203 -27.80 19.37 19.64
C THR A 203 -29.21 19.49 19.05
N ASP A 204 -29.34 20.17 17.90
CA ASP A 204 -30.61 20.40 17.19
C ASP A 204 -30.77 19.56 15.91
N ASP A 205 -29.95 18.52 15.74
CA ASP A 205 -29.93 17.60 14.60
C ASP A 205 -29.79 18.26 13.21
N ARG A 206 -29.38 19.51 13.16
CA ARG A 206 -29.11 20.19 11.89
C ARG A 206 -27.76 19.82 11.35
N ILE A 207 -27.64 19.86 10.03
CA ILE A 207 -26.37 19.68 9.33
C ILE A 207 -25.37 20.75 9.79
N VAL A 208 -24.18 20.32 10.19
CA VAL A 208 -23.11 21.22 10.65
C VAL A 208 -22.41 21.92 9.49
N GLY A 209 -22.50 21.36 8.28
CA GLY A 209 -21.79 21.83 7.11
C GLY A 209 -20.62 20.94 6.70
N THR A 210 -19.84 21.41 5.76
CA THR A 210 -18.65 20.71 5.25
C THR A 210 -17.41 21.55 5.59
N LEU A 211 -16.40 20.93 6.23
CA LEU A 211 -15.11 21.53 6.47
C LEU A 211 -14.09 20.98 5.48
N GLY A 212 -13.53 21.86 4.64
CA GLY A 212 -12.38 21.54 3.79
C GLY A 212 -11.09 22.00 4.48
N ILE A 213 -10.15 21.07 4.67
CA ILE A 213 -8.80 21.39 5.14
C ILE A 213 -7.85 21.03 4.01
N TYR A 214 -6.99 21.97 3.61
CA TYR A 214 -5.98 21.70 2.60
C TYR A 214 -4.62 22.27 3.02
N THR A 215 -3.56 21.66 2.54
CA THR A 215 -2.19 22.15 2.71
C THR A 215 -1.63 22.57 1.35
N THR A 216 -0.87 23.64 1.33
CA THR A 216 -0.12 24.02 0.14
C THR A 216 1.34 23.58 0.28
N PRO A 217 2.03 23.24 -0.80
CA PRO A 217 3.41 22.73 -0.73
C PRO A 217 4.43 23.73 -0.17
N VAL A 218 4.06 24.99 0.03
CA VAL A 218 4.97 26.07 0.44
C VAL A 218 4.74 26.53 1.87
N SER A 219 3.67 26.11 2.53
CA SER A 219 3.36 26.57 3.89
C SER A 219 2.50 25.52 4.61
N TYR A 220 2.93 25.11 5.79
CA TYR A 220 2.11 24.38 6.77
C TYR A 220 0.99 25.28 7.34
N THR A 221 0.38 26.11 6.53
CA THR A 221 -0.72 26.97 6.95
C THR A 221 -2.02 26.20 6.86
N HIS A 222 -2.55 25.80 8.00
CA HIS A 222 -3.92 25.34 8.09
C HIS A 222 -4.85 26.54 7.85
N LEU A 223 -5.41 26.63 6.66
CA LEU A 223 -6.51 27.55 6.42
C LEU A 223 -7.78 26.89 6.96
N ARG A 224 -8.32 27.42 8.05
CA ARG A 224 -9.69 27.12 8.45
C ARG A 224 -10.61 27.86 7.49
N ALA A 225 -11.52 27.14 6.84
CA ALA A 225 -12.64 27.77 6.19
C ALA A 225 -13.47 28.44 7.31
N HIS A 226 -13.60 29.74 7.26
CA HIS A 226 -14.54 30.46 8.11
C HIS A 226 -15.95 30.14 7.64
N GLU A 227 -16.85 29.96 8.63
CA GLU A 227 -18.28 29.78 8.47
C GLU A 227 -18.92 30.89 7.63
#